data_bf29edb7bd3fb72084c5d4290d186aa0
#
_entry.id   bf29edb7bd3fb72084c5d4290d186aa0
#
_cell.length_a   1.000
_cell.length_b   1.000
_cell.length_c   1.000
_cell.angle_alpha   90.00
_cell.angle_beta   90.00
_cell.angle_gamma   90.00
#
_symmetry.space_group_name_H-M   'P 1'
#
loop_
_entity.id
_entity.type
_entity.pdbx_description
1 polymer ?
#
loop_
_entity_poly.entity_id
_entity_poly.type
_entity_poly.pdbx_seq_one_letter_code
_entity_poly.pdbx_strand_id
1 'polypeptide(L)'
;MRRIALTLALSMLAGGAVARPPENADPALAPWFQGLRAADGGSCCSEADCRAVEYRTTEDHYEALIGEQFGIDPPRWLAVPTERILKKTDNPLGRAVACWLPYTGILCFVLPSQG
;
A
#
# COMPACT_ATOMS: atom_id res chain seq x y z
N MET A 1 -2.84 -46.31 -31.45
CA MET A 1 -2.92 -45.49 -31.20
C MET A 1 -3.05 -44.96 -30.02
N ARG A 2 -2.70 -44.35 -29.45
CA ARG A 2 -2.88 -43.90 -28.39
C ARG A 2 -3.20 -42.70 -28.25
N ARG A 3 -3.68 -42.13 -27.51
CA ARG A 3 -4.03 -41.00 -27.34
C ARG A 3 -3.50 -40.45 -26.19
N ILE A 4 -3.12 -39.35 -26.08
CA ILE A 4 -2.61 -38.73 -24.99
C ILE A 4 -3.57 -37.95 -24.32
N ALA A 5 -3.85 -38.23 -23.16
CA ALA A 5 -4.73 -37.41 -22.40
C ALA A 5 -3.98 -36.28 -21.89
N LEU A 6 -4.20 -35.19 -22.43
CA LEU A 6 -3.59 -34.04 -21.95
C LEU A 6 -4.32 -33.51 -20.83
N THR A 7 -3.91 -33.67 -19.67
CA THR A 7 -4.53 -33.08 -18.54
C THR A 7 -3.99 -31.78 -18.29
N LEU A 8 -4.76 -30.79 -18.48
CA LEU A 8 -4.37 -29.49 -18.20
C LEU A 8 -4.69 -29.18 -16.83
N ALA A 9 -3.77 -29.18 -15.99
CA ALA A 9 -3.99 -28.78 -14.61
C ALA A 9 -4.03 -27.30 -14.56
N LEU A 10 -5.15 -26.76 -14.42
CA LEU A 10 -5.27 -25.37 -14.31
C LEU A 10 -5.22 -24.97 -12.92
N SER A 11 -4.15 -24.46 -12.48
CA SER A 11 -4.07 -23.97 -11.14
C SER A 11 -4.62 -22.62 -11.07
N MET A 12 -5.71 -22.47 -10.45
CA MET A 12 -6.26 -21.22 -10.24
C MET A 12 -5.79 -20.68 -8.98
N LEU A 13 -5.02 -19.69 -8.99
CA LEU A 13 -4.67 -19.01 -7.78
C LEU A 13 -5.66 -18.01 -7.49
N ALA A 14 -6.50 -18.28 -6.62
CA ALA A 14 -7.44 -17.32 -6.18
C ALA A 14 -6.73 -16.36 -5.34
N GLY A 15 -6.40 -15.29 -5.85
CA GLY A 15 -5.85 -14.26 -5.05
C GLY A 15 -6.85 -13.76 -4.10
N GLY A 16 -6.61 -13.83 -2.87
CA GLY A 16 -7.47 -13.22 -1.90
C GLY A 16 -7.43 -11.74 -2.07
N ALA A 17 -8.41 -11.08 -1.55
CA ALA A 17 -8.48 -9.66 -1.60
C ALA A 17 -7.59 -9.06 -0.54
N VAL A 18 -6.34 -9.38 -0.55
CA VAL A 18 -5.42 -8.86 0.43
C VAL A 18 -4.60 -7.78 -0.22
N ALA A 19 -4.46 -6.66 0.40
CA ALA A 19 -3.62 -5.62 -0.12
C ALA A 19 -2.20 -6.13 -0.25
N ARG A 20 -1.55 -5.75 -1.29
CA ARG A 20 -0.22 -6.25 -1.55
C ARG A 20 0.80 -5.22 -1.21
N PRO A 21 1.98 -5.63 -0.77
CA PRO A 21 3.10 -4.70 -0.65
C PRO A 21 3.47 -4.18 -2.02
N PRO A 22 4.24 -3.10 -2.10
CA PRO A 22 4.72 -2.60 -3.38
C PRO A 22 5.42 -3.67 -4.19
N GLU A 23 5.30 -3.59 -5.50
CA GLU A 23 5.84 -4.61 -6.38
C GLU A 23 7.30 -4.91 -6.17
N ASN A 24 8.08 -3.92 -5.87
CA ASN A 24 9.52 -4.11 -5.67
C ASN A 24 9.90 -4.27 -4.22
N ALA A 25 8.93 -4.51 -3.35
CA ALA A 25 9.23 -4.65 -1.95
C ALA A 25 9.80 -6.02 -1.68
N ASP A 26 10.73 -6.08 -0.76
CA ASP A 26 11.24 -7.34 -0.27
C ASP A 26 10.07 -8.11 0.35
N PRO A 27 9.87 -9.37 -0.02
CA PRO A 27 8.81 -10.16 0.62
C PRO A 27 8.90 -10.21 2.13
N ALA A 28 10.07 -10.02 2.70
CA ALA A 28 10.22 -9.98 4.13
C ALA A 28 9.51 -8.78 4.76
N LEU A 29 9.16 -7.79 3.98
CA LEU A 29 8.44 -6.61 4.47
C LEU A 29 6.94 -6.83 4.54
N ALA A 30 6.42 -7.89 3.96
CA ALA A 30 4.99 -8.13 3.95
C ALA A 30 4.36 -8.09 5.34
N PRO A 31 4.96 -8.69 6.37
CA PRO A 31 4.35 -8.61 7.70
C PRO A 31 4.23 -7.19 8.21
N TRP A 32 5.19 -6.33 7.88
CA TRP A 32 5.13 -4.95 8.31
C TRP A 32 3.92 -4.24 7.68
N PHE A 33 3.74 -4.41 6.37
CA PHE A 33 2.59 -3.83 5.69
C PHE A 33 1.28 -4.37 6.24
N GLN A 34 1.21 -5.66 6.45
CA GLN A 34 0.00 -6.30 6.93
C GLN A 34 -0.34 -5.91 8.35
N GLY A 35 0.65 -5.47 9.10
CA GLY A 35 0.45 -5.04 10.47
C GLY A 35 0.00 -3.60 10.63
N LEU A 36 -0.08 -2.84 9.55
CA LEU A 36 -0.47 -1.45 9.68
C LEU A 36 -1.96 -1.34 10.05
N ARG A 37 -2.24 -0.51 11.03
CA ARG A 37 -3.61 -0.32 11.51
C ARG A 37 -3.94 1.15 11.53
N ALA A 38 -5.11 1.48 11.05
CA ALA A 38 -5.63 2.84 11.13
C ALA A 38 -5.99 3.17 12.59
N ALA A 39 -6.25 4.44 12.84
CA ALA A 39 -6.59 4.89 14.19
C ALA A 39 -7.82 4.20 14.75
N ASP A 40 -8.74 3.79 13.91
CA ASP A 40 -9.94 3.08 14.34
C ASP A 40 -9.73 1.58 14.52
N GLY A 41 -8.50 1.10 14.34
CA GLY A 41 -8.18 -0.30 14.52
C GLY A 41 -8.28 -1.14 13.26
N GLY A 42 -8.80 -0.59 12.17
CA GLY A 42 -8.91 -1.31 10.92
C GLY A 42 -7.56 -1.50 10.26
N SER A 43 -7.42 -2.57 9.50
CA SER A 43 -6.17 -2.85 8.80
C SER A 43 -6.02 -1.94 7.60
N CYS A 44 -4.92 -1.24 7.51
CA CYS A 44 -4.67 -0.37 6.37
C CYS A 44 -4.56 -1.16 5.09
N CYS A 45 -3.79 -2.23 5.12
CA CYS A 45 -3.54 -3.02 3.93
C CYS A 45 -4.65 -3.98 3.56
N SER A 46 -5.57 -4.29 4.44
CA SER A 46 -6.70 -5.13 4.09
C SER A 46 -7.76 -4.38 3.33
N GLU A 47 -7.82 -3.08 3.53
CA GLU A 47 -8.84 -2.26 2.91
C GLU A 47 -8.31 -1.43 1.78
N ALA A 48 -7.03 -1.12 1.78
CA ALA A 48 -6.43 -0.24 0.79
C ALA A 48 -5.09 -0.78 0.35
N ASP A 49 -4.69 -0.43 -0.85
CA ASP A 49 -3.34 -0.75 -1.32
C ASP A 49 -2.35 0.20 -0.67
N CYS A 50 -1.28 -0.35 -0.15
CA CYS A 50 -0.22 0.44 0.46
C CYS A 50 1.00 0.46 -0.45
N ARG A 51 1.51 1.65 -0.73
CA ARG A 51 2.64 1.82 -1.63
C ARG A 51 3.56 2.91 -1.10
N ALA A 52 4.83 2.81 -1.46
CA ALA A 52 5.76 3.90 -1.21
C ALA A 52 5.35 5.10 -2.04
N VAL A 53 5.43 6.28 -1.46
CA VAL A 53 5.03 7.51 -2.13
C VAL A 53 6.03 8.62 -1.86
N GLU A 54 6.07 9.58 -2.74
CA GLU A 54 6.72 10.83 -2.46
C GLU A 54 5.77 11.67 -1.62
N TYR A 55 6.32 12.49 -0.77
CA TYR A 55 5.49 13.37 0.04
C TYR A 55 6.15 14.73 0.18
N ARG A 56 5.36 15.70 0.56
CA ARG A 56 5.88 17.04 0.84
C ARG A 56 5.14 17.63 2.02
N THR A 57 5.78 18.57 2.67
CA THR A 57 5.20 19.27 3.80
C THR A 57 4.71 20.62 3.32
N THR A 58 3.51 20.96 3.69
CA THR A 58 3.01 22.31 3.48
C THR A 58 3.00 23.02 4.82
N GLU A 59 2.40 24.20 4.90
CA GLU A 59 2.41 24.95 6.15
C GLU A 59 1.81 24.19 7.30
N ASP A 60 0.77 23.45 7.08
CA ASP A 60 0.02 22.82 8.16
C ASP A 60 -0.30 21.35 7.94
N HIS A 61 0.15 20.75 6.87
CA HIS A 61 -0.17 19.34 6.62
C HIS A 61 0.84 18.72 5.67
N TYR A 62 0.73 17.41 5.52
CA TYR A 62 1.51 16.67 4.52
C TYR A 62 0.66 16.42 3.30
N GLU A 63 1.32 16.29 2.17
CA GLU A 63 0.68 15.84 0.94
C GLU A 63 1.44 14.66 0.39
N ALA A 64 0.73 13.69 -0.14
CA ALA A 64 1.32 12.53 -0.77
C ALA A 64 1.01 12.52 -2.26
N LEU A 65 1.97 12.10 -3.06
CA LEU A 65 1.80 12.05 -4.50
C LEU A 65 1.22 10.70 -4.88
N ILE A 66 -0.03 10.72 -5.28
CA ILE A 66 -0.75 9.51 -5.68
C ILE A 66 -0.70 9.45 -7.21
N GLY A 67 0.00 8.49 -7.73
CA GLY A 67 0.24 8.41 -9.16
C GLY A 67 0.28 6.98 -9.65
N GLU A 68 1.28 6.70 -10.48
CA GLU A 68 1.31 5.45 -11.20
C GLU A 68 1.38 4.23 -10.29
N GLN A 69 1.96 4.34 -9.10
CA GLN A 69 2.00 3.22 -8.17
C GLN A 69 0.60 2.76 -7.76
N PHE A 70 -0.40 3.61 -7.97
CA PHE A 70 -1.79 3.27 -7.72
C PHE A 70 -2.62 3.26 -9.01
N GLY A 71 -1.96 3.30 -10.15
CA GLY A 71 -2.66 3.31 -11.42
C GLY A 71 -3.31 4.64 -11.75
N ILE A 72 -2.83 5.73 -11.17
CA ILE A 72 -3.41 7.05 -11.37
C ILE A 72 -2.52 7.88 -12.29
N ASP A 73 -3.11 8.40 -13.35
CA ASP A 73 -2.41 9.24 -14.30
C ASP A 73 -3.34 10.35 -14.77
N PRO A 74 -2.97 11.62 -14.63
CA PRO A 74 -1.68 12.09 -14.08
C PRO A 74 -1.63 12.01 -12.58
N PRO A 75 -0.43 12.04 -12.01
CA PRO A 75 -0.29 12.00 -10.55
C PRO A 75 -0.87 13.25 -9.91
N ARG A 76 -1.34 13.07 -8.71
CA ARG A 76 -1.96 14.18 -7.96
C ARG A 76 -1.42 14.22 -6.55
N TRP A 77 -1.22 15.44 -6.06
CA TRP A 77 -0.88 15.65 -4.67
C TRP A 77 -2.16 15.65 -3.86
N LEU A 78 -2.25 14.77 -2.89
CA LEU A 78 -3.43 14.69 -2.03
C LEU A 78 -3.04 15.03 -0.61
N ALA A 79 -3.85 15.86 0.03
CA ALA A 79 -3.61 16.19 1.42
C ALA A 79 -3.79 14.94 2.28
N VAL A 80 -2.90 14.77 3.25
CA VAL A 80 -2.98 13.67 4.19
C VAL A 80 -3.72 14.14 5.41
N PRO A 81 -4.88 13.57 5.71
CA PRO A 81 -5.57 13.96 6.94
C PRO A 81 -4.72 13.62 8.15
N THR A 82 -4.67 14.53 9.09
CA THR A 82 -3.83 14.37 10.27
C THR A 82 -4.14 13.08 11.02
N GLU A 83 -5.40 12.74 11.09
CA GLU A 83 -5.81 11.54 11.82
C GLU A 83 -5.44 10.25 11.12
N ARG A 84 -4.96 10.34 9.89
CA ARG A 84 -4.52 9.14 9.14
C ARG A 84 -3.02 8.90 9.23
N ILE A 85 -2.31 9.78 9.89
CA ILE A 85 -0.88 9.62 10.04
C ILE A 85 -0.60 8.66 11.18
N LEU A 86 0.07 7.57 10.86
CA LEU A 86 0.39 6.58 11.88
C LEU A 86 1.70 6.97 12.56
N LYS A 87 1.71 6.81 13.87
CA LYS A 87 2.92 7.14 14.65
C LYS A 87 3.80 5.93 14.75
N LYS A 88 4.41 5.58 13.65
CA LYS A 88 5.34 4.46 13.61
C LYS A 88 6.73 4.97 13.32
N THR A 89 7.71 4.42 13.99
CA THR A 89 9.09 4.81 13.80
C THR A 89 9.91 3.73 13.14
N ASP A 90 9.30 2.63 12.81
CA ASP A 90 9.99 1.46 12.29
C ASP A 90 9.74 1.20 10.81
N ASN A 91 9.44 2.25 10.06
CA ASN A 91 9.21 2.12 8.62
C ASN A 91 10.50 1.64 7.94
N PRO A 92 10.52 0.43 7.41
CA PRO A 92 11.77 -0.14 6.88
C PRO A 92 12.08 0.31 5.45
N LEU A 93 11.19 1.06 4.83
CA LEU A 93 11.39 1.41 3.43
C LEU A 93 12.25 2.63 3.21
N GLY A 94 12.44 3.46 4.22
CA GLY A 94 13.16 4.72 4.02
C GLY A 94 12.40 5.73 3.18
N ARG A 95 11.15 5.46 2.89
CA ARG A 95 10.26 6.33 2.12
C ARG A 95 8.91 6.36 2.82
N ALA A 96 8.15 7.41 2.60
CA ALA A 96 6.79 7.44 3.13
C ALA A 96 5.95 6.36 2.46
N VAL A 97 4.94 5.90 3.18
CA VAL A 97 4.00 4.90 2.67
C VAL A 97 2.59 5.46 2.81
N ALA A 98 1.81 5.36 1.76
CA ALA A 98 0.40 5.73 1.82
C ALA A 98 -0.44 4.51 1.46
N CYS A 99 -1.52 4.32 2.19
CA CYS A 99 -2.51 3.31 1.89
C CYS A 99 -3.73 4.06 1.39
N TRP A 100 -4.10 3.83 0.15
CA TRP A 100 -5.06 4.67 -0.55
C TRP A 100 -6.12 3.86 -1.27
N LEU A 101 -7.35 4.38 -1.25
CA LEU A 101 -8.47 3.82 -2.00
C LEU A 101 -9.08 4.93 -2.84
N PRO A 102 -9.51 4.62 -4.06
CA PRO A 102 -10.04 5.66 -4.95
C PRO A 102 -11.25 6.40 -4.39
N TYR A 103 -12.08 5.74 -3.62
CA TYR A 103 -13.30 6.37 -3.13
C TYR A 103 -13.18 6.91 -1.72
N THR A 104 -12.20 6.47 -0.98
CA THR A 104 -12.02 6.88 0.41
C THR A 104 -10.87 7.85 0.58
N GLY A 105 -9.88 7.74 -0.27
CA GLY A 105 -8.68 8.56 -0.15
C GLY A 105 -7.60 7.87 0.66
N ILE A 106 -6.78 8.64 1.33
CA ILE A 106 -5.68 8.11 2.11
C ILE A 106 -6.21 7.58 3.43
N LEU A 107 -6.07 6.29 3.62
CA LEU A 107 -6.55 5.63 4.81
C LEU A 107 -5.48 5.59 5.88
N CYS A 108 -4.26 5.43 5.52
CA CYS A 108 -3.13 5.41 6.43
C CYS A 108 -1.92 6.02 5.76
N PHE A 109 -1.11 6.71 6.53
CA PHE A 109 0.11 7.33 6.04
C PHE A 109 1.22 7.15 7.06
N VAL A 110 2.38 6.70 6.62
CA VAL A 110 3.52 6.47 7.50
C VAL A 110 4.70 7.28 6.98
N LEU A 111 5.26 8.11 7.81
CA LEU A 111 6.45 8.88 7.45
C LEU A 111 7.67 7.97 7.41
N PRO A 112 8.71 8.36 6.68
CA PRO A 112 9.97 7.61 6.74
C PRO A 112 10.52 7.60 8.15
N SER A 113 11.20 6.53 8.51
CA SER A 113 11.86 6.50 9.79
C SER A 113 12.97 7.52 9.81
N GLN A 114 13.14 8.15 10.96
CA GLN A 114 14.24 9.07 11.14
C GLN A 114 15.40 8.23 11.57
N GLY A 115 16.19 7.92 10.69
CA GLY A 115 17.21 7.00 10.94
C GLY A 115 18.40 7.41 11.59
#